data_f4515c9eca9cd4d5ebf13993145fdfbb
#
_entry.id   f4515c9eca9cd4d5ebf13993145fdfbb
#
_cell.length_a   1.000
_cell.length_b   1.000
_cell.length_c   1.000
_cell.angle_alpha   90.00
_cell.angle_beta   90.00
_cell.angle_gamma   90.00
#
_symmetry.space_group_name_H-M   'P 1'
#
loop_
_entity.id
_entity.type
_entity.pdbx_description
1 polymer ?
#
loop_
_entity_poly.entity_id
_entity_poly.type
_entity_poly.pdbx_seq_one_letter_code
_entity_poly.pdbx_strand_id
1 'polypeptide(L)'
;MTSIKILWVDDEIELLKSHFLFLEQRGYQTTSCNNGQDALSLIKSTSFDVVLLDENMPGLNGLETLNKLKIILPSLPVIMITKNEEEQIMEEAIGAKISDYLIKPVNPHQILLALKKLFQHKNLITEKTISNYQQEFRKISLELNEIETAKDWTEFYLKMTYWEMELQTLEDNWMLEIFEEQMKEANHLFSKFIAQNYKNWMMNDEGPTMSHQLFKERLFPKIL
;
A
#
# COMPACT_ATOMS: atom_id res chain seq x y z
N MET A 1 13.34 -18.13 -13.69
CA MET A 1 13.58 -16.85 -12.99
C MET A 1 13.97 -17.17 -11.56
N THR A 2 15.06 -16.65 -11.06
CA THR A 2 15.46 -16.82 -9.65
C THR A 2 14.47 -16.08 -8.78
N SER A 3 13.93 -16.76 -7.78
CA SER A 3 13.00 -16.15 -6.82
C SER A 3 13.72 -15.10 -5.98
N ILE A 4 13.12 -13.91 -5.82
CA ILE A 4 13.66 -12.82 -4.97
C ILE A 4 13.54 -13.24 -3.51
N LYS A 5 14.66 -13.16 -2.79
CA LYS A 5 14.78 -13.54 -1.37
C LYS A 5 14.66 -12.31 -0.49
N ILE A 6 13.65 -12.32 0.37
CA ILE A 6 13.34 -11.23 1.30
C ILE A 6 13.69 -11.68 2.71
N LEU A 7 14.45 -10.86 3.43
CA LEU A 7 14.54 -10.96 4.89
C LEU A 7 13.57 -9.98 5.52
N TRP A 8 12.63 -10.46 6.32
CA TRP A 8 11.67 -9.63 7.04
C TRP A 8 11.97 -9.65 8.54
N VAL A 9 12.32 -8.48 9.08
CA VAL A 9 12.71 -8.28 10.47
C VAL A 9 11.63 -7.45 11.17
N ASP A 10 10.88 -8.05 12.09
CA ASP A 10 9.76 -7.41 12.81
C ASP A 10 9.50 -8.22 14.09
N ASP A 11 9.39 -7.58 15.25
CA ASP A 11 9.15 -8.28 16.52
C ASP A 11 7.75 -8.88 16.62
N GLU A 12 6.80 -8.36 15.82
CA GLU A 12 5.43 -8.87 15.70
C GLU A 12 5.24 -9.85 14.52
N ILE A 13 6.28 -10.55 14.09
CA ILE A 13 6.33 -11.39 12.89
C ILE A 13 5.22 -12.43 12.82
N GLU A 14 4.76 -12.93 13.96
CA GLU A 14 3.67 -13.91 14.03
C GLU A 14 2.34 -13.37 13.51
N LEU A 15 2.13 -12.06 13.54
CA LEU A 15 0.93 -11.39 13.02
C LEU A 15 0.96 -11.21 11.50
N LEU A 16 2.13 -11.43 10.88
CA LEU A 16 2.37 -11.14 9.46
C LEU A 16 2.23 -12.38 8.55
N LYS A 17 1.68 -13.48 9.03
CA LYS A 17 1.54 -14.75 8.28
C LYS A 17 0.79 -14.59 6.95
N SER A 18 -0.25 -13.77 6.92
CA SER A 18 -1.01 -13.48 5.69
C SER A 18 -0.16 -12.74 4.65
N HIS A 19 0.75 -11.87 5.09
CA HIS A 19 1.67 -11.15 4.23
C HIS A 19 2.70 -12.08 3.58
N PHE A 20 3.22 -13.03 4.36
CA PHE A 20 4.14 -14.04 3.83
C PHE A 20 3.47 -14.89 2.76
N LEU A 21 2.29 -15.43 3.05
CA LEU A 21 1.53 -16.24 2.10
C LEU A 21 1.25 -15.45 0.80
N PHE A 22 0.88 -14.18 0.93
CA PHE A 22 0.63 -13.31 -0.20
C PHE A 22 1.86 -13.11 -1.09
N LEU A 23 3.04 -12.92 -0.49
CA LEU A 23 4.31 -12.75 -1.20
C LEU A 23 4.79 -14.06 -1.83
N GLU A 24 4.67 -15.17 -1.11
CA GLU A 24 5.04 -16.50 -1.60
C GLU A 24 4.22 -16.92 -2.83
N GLN A 25 2.90 -16.66 -2.83
CA GLN A 25 2.03 -16.89 -3.99
C GLN A 25 2.46 -16.11 -5.24
N ARG A 26 3.24 -15.03 -5.04
CA ARG A 26 3.78 -14.19 -6.13
C ARG A 26 5.25 -14.46 -6.47
N GLY A 27 5.79 -15.57 -5.96
CA GLY A 27 7.12 -16.07 -6.29
C GLY A 27 8.26 -15.43 -5.49
N TYR A 28 7.96 -14.71 -4.40
CA TYR A 28 8.96 -14.25 -3.45
C TYR A 28 9.29 -15.34 -2.43
N GLN A 29 10.53 -15.39 -1.98
CA GLN A 29 10.93 -16.24 -0.86
C GLN A 29 11.16 -15.38 0.37
N THR A 30 10.36 -15.57 1.42
CA THR A 30 10.43 -14.80 2.63
C THR A 30 11.11 -15.60 3.75
N THR A 31 12.11 -15.00 4.38
CA THR A 31 12.70 -15.48 5.63
C THR A 31 12.45 -14.41 6.68
N SER A 32 12.01 -14.81 7.87
CA SER A 32 11.68 -13.89 8.95
C SER A 32 12.55 -14.06 10.17
N CYS A 33 12.79 -12.97 10.89
CA CYS A 33 13.32 -12.98 12.24
C CYS A 33 12.70 -11.85 13.07
N ASN A 34 12.74 -11.98 14.38
CA ASN A 34 12.01 -11.12 15.31
C ASN A 34 12.87 -10.06 15.99
N ASN A 35 14.13 -9.92 15.61
CA ASN A 35 15.02 -8.91 16.17
C ASN A 35 16.20 -8.60 15.24
N GLY A 36 16.83 -7.45 15.44
CA GLY A 36 17.95 -6.98 14.63
C GLY A 36 19.23 -7.81 14.76
N GLN A 37 19.48 -8.44 15.92
CA GLN A 37 20.69 -9.24 16.12
C GLN A 37 20.66 -10.52 15.30
N ASP A 38 19.51 -11.19 15.23
CA ASP A 38 19.32 -12.39 14.41
C ASP A 38 19.37 -12.01 12.91
N ALA A 39 18.80 -10.87 12.53
CA ALA A 39 18.92 -10.35 11.16
C ALA A 39 20.40 -10.19 10.74
N LEU A 40 21.22 -9.56 11.57
CA LEU A 40 22.66 -9.40 11.31
C LEU A 40 23.42 -10.73 11.26
N SER A 41 22.95 -11.75 11.95
CA SER A 41 23.51 -13.10 11.89
C SER A 41 23.13 -13.81 10.61
N LEU A 42 21.85 -13.69 10.18
CA LEU A 42 21.32 -14.31 8.97
C LEU A 42 21.98 -13.74 7.70
N ILE A 43 22.18 -12.43 7.59
CA ILE A 43 22.81 -11.82 6.41
C ILE A 43 24.27 -12.21 6.20
N LYS A 44 24.95 -12.73 7.23
CA LYS A 44 26.32 -13.26 7.12
C LYS A 44 26.37 -14.67 6.56
N SER A 45 25.30 -15.44 6.75
CA SER A 45 25.23 -16.85 6.36
C SER A 45 24.36 -17.11 5.13
N THR A 46 23.45 -16.20 4.82
CA THR A 46 22.47 -16.35 3.76
C THR A 46 22.40 -15.07 2.93
N SER A 47 22.33 -15.20 1.60
CA SER A 47 22.14 -14.07 0.70
C SER A 47 20.68 -13.70 0.59
N PHE A 48 20.39 -12.40 0.68
CA PHE A 48 19.09 -11.79 0.47
C PHE A 48 19.18 -10.70 -0.59
N ASP A 49 18.08 -10.46 -1.30
CA ASP A 49 17.98 -9.43 -2.32
C ASP A 49 17.45 -8.12 -1.76
N VAL A 50 16.68 -8.18 -0.65
CA VAL A 50 16.12 -7.02 0.06
C VAL A 50 15.83 -7.36 1.51
N VAL A 51 15.87 -6.35 2.38
CA VAL A 51 15.43 -6.44 3.78
C VAL A 51 14.22 -5.54 3.98
N LEU A 52 13.16 -6.09 4.57
CA LEU A 52 12.06 -5.34 5.18
C LEU A 52 12.37 -5.25 6.67
N LEU A 53 12.50 -4.03 7.19
CA LEU A 53 13.04 -3.80 8.53
C LEU A 53 12.10 -2.89 9.34
N ASP A 54 11.52 -3.45 10.40
CA ASP A 54 10.77 -2.66 11.35
C ASP A 54 11.68 -1.69 12.11
N GLU A 55 11.20 -0.48 12.31
CA GLU A 55 11.90 0.56 13.06
C GLU A 55 11.89 0.26 14.57
N ASN A 56 10.72 -0.13 15.08
CA ASN A 56 10.45 -0.21 16.52
C ASN A 56 10.56 -1.65 17.03
N MET A 57 11.76 -2.11 17.28
CA MET A 57 12.01 -3.43 17.84
C MET A 57 12.71 -3.34 19.19
N PRO A 58 12.43 -4.27 20.13
CA PRO A 58 13.14 -4.32 21.41
C PRO A 58 14.62 -4.70 21.22
N GLY A 59 15.47 -4.12 22.04
CA GLY A 59 16.92 -4.33 21.97
C GLY A 59 17.60 -3.50 20.90
N LEU A 60 18.03 -4.11 19.80
CA LEU A 60 18.61 -3.41 18.66
C LEU A 60 17.47 -2.89 17.76
N ASN A 61 17.23 -1.59 17.78
CA ASN A 61 16.18 -0.96 16.96
C ASN A 61 16.50 -1.02 15.46
N GLY A 62 15.51 -0.64 14.62
CA GLY A 62 15.65 -0.71 13.17
C GLY A 62 16.76 0.16 12.62
N LEU A 63 16.92 1.40 13.12
CA LEU A 63 17.99 2.32 12.66
C LEU A 63 19.38 1.81 13.02
N GLU A 64 19.55 1.30 14.21
CA GLU A 64 20.82 0.70 14.63
C GLU A 64 21.14 -0.56 13.82
N THR A 65 20.11 -1.37 13.54
CA THR A 65 20.22 -2.57 12.69
C THR A 65 20.61 -2.18 11.27
N LEU A 66 19.94 -1.17 10.69
CA LEU A 66 20.24 -0.61 9.37
C LEU A 66 21.70 -0.17 9.26
N ASN A 67 22.18 0.61 10.24
CA ASN A 67 23.56 1.10 10.26
C ASN A 67 24.57 -0.04 10.23
N LYS A 68 24.39 -1.07 11.08
CA LYS A 68 25.27 -2.23 11.13
C LYS A 68 25.16 -3.09 9.85
N LEU A 69 23.96 -3.25 9.31
CA LEU A 69 23.70 -3.96 8.06
C LEU A 69 24.45 -3.30 6.90
N LYS A 70 24.36 -1.97 6.78
CA LYS A 70 25.04 -1.21 5.73
C LYS A 70 26.57 -1.18 5.85
N ILE A 71 27.11 -1.40 7.02
CA ILE A 71 28.56 -1.64 7.19
C ILE A 71 28.96 -3.00 6.61
N ILE A 72 28.13 -4.04 6.79
CA ILE A 72 28.40 -5.40 6.32
C ILE A 72 28.11 -5.54 4.82
N LEU A 73 26.96 -5.06 4.37
CA LEU A 73 26.46 -5.15 2.99
C LEU A 73 25.95 -3.78 2.51
N PRO A 74 26.81 -2.85 2.08
CA PRO A 74 26.42 -1.48 1.71
C PRO A 74 25.38 -1.42 0.58
N SER A 75 25.43 -2.36 -0.37
CA SER A 75 24.57 -2.41 -1.55
C SER A 75 23.24 -3.11 -1.31
N LEU A 76 23.05 -3.82 -0.18
CA LEU A 76 21.80 -4.54 0.08
C LEU A 76 20.65 -3.55 0.29
N PRO A 77 19.60 -3.59 -0.54
CA PRO A 77 18.45 -2.72 -0.38
C PRO A 77 17.72 -2.97 0.95
N VAL A 78 17.29 -1.90 1.59
CA VAL A 78 16.50 -1.96 2.83
C VAL A 78 15.26 -1.08 2.67
N ILE A 79 14.10 -1.65 2.94
CA ILE A 79 12.82 -0.95 3.05
C ILE A 79 12.47 -0.89 4.52
N MET A 80 12.41 0.33 5.08
CA MET A 80 12.01 0.52 6.49
C MET A 80 10.49 0.43 6.62
N ILE A 81 10.04 -0.15 7.74
CA ILE A 81 8.62 -0.19 8.15
C ILE A 81 8.51 0.57 9.46
N THR A 82 7.67 1.59 9.52
CA THR A 82 7.63 2.51 10.68
C THR A 82 6.20 2.85 11.08
N LYS A 83 5.99 3.16 12.35
CA LYS A 83 4.72 3.73 12.88
C LYS A 83 4.71 5.26 12.84
N ASN A 84 5.86 5.92 12.64
CA ASN A 84 6.02 7.37 12.69
C ASN A 84 5.97 8.01 11.31
N GLU A 85 5.15 9.06 11.19
CA GLU A 85 5.09 9.95 10.02
C GLU A 85 6.03 11.16 10.17
N GLU A 86 6.83 11.25 11.24
CA GLU A 86 7.72 12.38 11.49
C GLU A 86 8.84 12.42 10.45
N GLU A 87 8.74 13.38 9.53
CA GLU A 87 9.69 13.63 8.44
C GLU A 87 11.14 13.75 8.91
N GLN A 88 11.39 14.26 10.12
CA GLN A 88 12.74 14.48 10.64
C GLN A 88 13.52 13.21 10.96
N ILE A 89 12.85 12.17 11.50
CA ILE A 89 13.48 10.86 11.74
C ILE A 89 13.73 10.14 10.41
N MET A 90 12.85 10.37 9.43
CA MET A 90 13.03 9.87 8.09
C MET A 90 14.20 10.56 7.37
N GLU A 91 14.39 11.86 7.47
CA GLU A 91 15.50 12.55 6.81
C GLU A 91 16.86 12.08 7.30
N GLU A 92 17.03 11.79 8.59
CA GLU A 92 18.26 11.20 9.13
C GLU A 92 18.48 9.75 8.67
N ALA A 93 17.42 8.94 8.57
CA ALA A 93 17.47 7.58 8.02
C ALA A 93 17.63 7.59 6.48
N ILE A 94 17.00 8.54 5.80
CA ILE A 94 16.99 8.76 4.35
C ILE A 94 18.35 9.22 3.83
N GLY A 95 19.19 9.85 4.61
CA GLY A 95 20.50 10.36 4.18
C GLY A 95 21.41 9.35 3.48
N ALA A 96 20.87 8.52 2.58
CA ALA A 96 21.49 7.58 1.64
C ALA A 96 21.48 6.07 2.02
N LYS A 97 20.78 5.62 3.04
CA LYS A 97 20.91 4.21 3.48
C LYS A 97 19.69 3.31 3.21
N ILE A 98 18.47 3.87 3.12
CA ILE A 98 17.27 3.10 2.81
C ILE A 98 16.86 3.24 1.34
N SER A 99 16.20 2.22 0.80
CA SER A 99 15.70 2.22 -0.58
C SER A 99 14.27 2.72 -0.68
N ASP A 100 13.47 2.47 0.34
CA ASP A 100 12.08 2.96 0.47
C ASP A 100 11.63 2.84 1.94
N TYR A 101 10.46 3.37 2.27
CA TYR A 101 9.83 3.19 3.58
C TYR A 101 8.33 2.94 3.44
N LEU A 102 7.76 2.24 4.43
CA LEU A 102 6.34 1.92 4.54
C LEU A 102 5.82 2.31 5.92
N ILE A 103 4.61 2.85 5.99
CA ILE A 103 3.99 3.30 7.24
C ILE A 103 2.99 2.23 7.71
N LYS A 104 3.08 1.80 8.97
CA LYS A 104 2.14 0.86 9.59
C LYS A 104 0.76 1.55 9.80
N PRO A 105 -0.36 0.85 9.56
CA PRO A 105 -0.48 -0.54 9.19
C PRO A 105 -0.11 -0.80 7.72
N VAL A 106 0.74 -1.78 7.47
CA VAL A 106 1.24 -2.10 6.14
C VAL A 106 0.31 -3.12 5.46
N ASN A 107 -0.23 -2.75 4.30
CA ASN A 107 -0.95 -3.68 3.45
C ASN A 107 0.04 -4.52 2.61
N PRO A 108 -0.18 -5.83 2.40
CA PRO A 108 0.66 -6.67 1.56
C PRO A 108 0.91 -6.10 0.15
N HIS A 109 -0.06 -5.38 -0.41
CA HIS A 109 0.07 -4.73 -1.72
C HIS A 109 1.03 -3.55 -1.71
N GLN A 110 1.13 -2.80 -0.61
CA GLN A 110 2.14 -1.72 -0.46
C GLN A 110 3.56 -2.29 -0.49
N ILE A 111 3.76 -3.45 0.16
CA ILE A 111 5.04 -4.16 0.12
C ILE A 111 5.36 -4.61 -1.30
N LEU A 112 4.39 -5.20 -1.99
CA LEU A 112 4.55 -5.63 -3.38
C LEU A 112 4.92 -4.46 -4.28
N LEU A 113 4.28 -3.29 -4.11
CA LEU A 113 4.60 -2.06 -4.84
C LEU A 113 6.04 -1.62 -4.61
N ALA A 114 6.48 -1.56 -3.35
CA ALA A 114 7.84 -1.16 -3.00
C ALA A 114 8.88 -2.14 -3.58
N LEU A 115 8.61 -3.45 -3.51
CA LEU A 115 9.48 -4.47 -4.11
C LEU A 115 9.54 -4.34 -5.63
N LYS A 116 8.42 -4.14 -6.29
CA LYS A 116 8.37 -3.96 -7.74
C LYS A 116 9.14 -2.72 -8.18
N LYS A 117 8.95 -1.58 -7.52
CA LYS A 117 9.72 -0.35 -7.77
C LYS A 117 11.22 -0.59 -7.64
N LEU A 118 11.64 -1.34 -6.62
CA LEU A 118 13.04 -1.63 -6.35
C LEU A 118 13.69 -2.49 -7.45
N PHE A 119 12.96 -3.47 -7.98
CA PHE A 119 13.51 -4.47 -8.92
C PHE A 119 13.17 -4.22 -10.38
N GLN A 120 12.24 -3.29 -10.71
CA GLN A 120 11.90 -2.97 -12.10
C GLN A 120 12.69 -1.76 -12.62
N HIS A 121 13.84 -2.01 -13.21
CA HIS A 121 14.52 -1.04 -14.05
C HIS A 121 14.15 -1.28 -15.53
N LYS A 122 13.04 -0.69 -16.02
CA LYS A 122 12.83 -0.43 -17.47
C LYS A 122 11.52 0.31 -17.76
N ASN A 123 11.62 1.52 -18.24
CA ASN A 123 10.71 2.44 -18.92
C ASN A 123 10.27 3.67 -18.11
N LEU A 124 10.82 4.82 -18.46
CA LEU A 124 10.58 6.13 -17.81
C LEU A 124 9.10 6.57 -17.72
N ILE A 125 8.26 6.15 -18.68
CA ILE A 125 6.82 6.50 -18.67
C ILE A 125 6.06 5.62 -17.68
N THR A 126 6.32 4.32 -17.69
CA THR A 126 5.74 3.35 -16.78
C THR A 126 6.12 3.65 -15.34
N GLU A 127 7.39 4.03 -15.09
CA GLU A 127 7.89 4.44 -13.77
C GLU A 127 7.16 5.66 -13.20
N LYS A 128 6.85 6.63 -14.04
CA LYS A 128 6.13 7.84 -13.60
C LYS A 128 4.70 7.53 -13.19
N THR A 129 3.96 6.74 -13.96
CA THR A 129 2.59 6.33 -13.63
C THR A 129 2.56 5.47 -12.38
N ILE A 130 3.48 4.52 -12.25
CA ILE A 130 3.65 3.67 -11.06
C ILE A 130 3.96 4.53 -9.82
N SER A 131 4.91 5.45 -9.91
CA SER A 131 5.28 6.34 -8.79
C SER A 131 4.12 7.24 -8.35
N ASN A 132 3.39 7.80 -9.32
CA ASN A 132 2.24 8.64 -9.03
C ASN A 132 1.13 7.84 -8.35
N TYR A 133 0.81 6.64 -8.83
CA TYR A 133 -0.19 5.79 -8.20
C TYR A 133 0.24 5.32 -6.81
N GLN A 134 1.52 5.05 -6.57
CA GLN A 134 2.02 4.72 -5.24
C GLN A 134 1.76 5.83 -4.20
N GLN A 135 1.97 7.08 -4.60
CA GLN A 135 1.67 8.22 -3.72
C GLN A 135 0.17 8.35 -3.47
N GLU A 136 -0.63 8.20 -4.53
CA GLU A 136 -2.08 8.27 -4.43
C GLU A 136 -2.68 7.07 -3.69
N PHE A 137 -2.11 5.88 -3.81
CA PHE A 137 -2.59 4.68 -3.10
C PHE A 137 -2.69 4.89 -1.59
N ARG A 138 -1.66 5.54 -0.99
CA ARG A 138 -1.68 5.88 0.44
C ARG A 138 -2.79 6.88 0.77
N LYS A 139 -2.91 7.93 -0.02
CA LYS A 139 -3.95 8.94 0.16
C LYS A 139 -5.34 8.34 0.03
N ILE A 140 -5.55 7.53 -0.99
CA ILE A 140 -6.81 6.82 -1.23
C ILE A 140 -7.17 5.94 -0.03
N SER A 141 -6.20 5.20 0.53
CA SER A 141 -6.43 4.34 1.69
C SER A 141 -6.74 5.13 2.96
N LEU A 142 -6.17 6.33 3.12
CA LEU A 142 -6.51 7.23 4.24
C LEU A 142 -7.89 7.87 4.04
N GLU A 143 -8.13 8.45 2.87
CA GLU A 143 -9.42 9.06 2.51
C GLU A 143 -10.58 8.08 2.68
N LEU A 144 -10.38 6.80 2.35
CA LEU A 144 -11.41 5.78 2.45
C LEU A 144 -11.97 5.62 3.87
N ASN A 145 -11.15 5.87 4.88
CA ASN A 145 -11.57 5.83 6.28
C ASN A 145 -12.25 7.13 6.75
N GLU A 146 -12.15 8.22 6.00
CA GLU A 146 -12.67 9.54 6.33
C GLU A 146 -13.94 9.91 5.56
N ILE A 147 -14.42 9.03 4.66
CA ILE A 147 -15.61 9.29 3.85
C ILE A 147 -16.88 9.22 4.71
N GLU A 148 -17.57 10.35 4.82
CA GLU A 148 -18.78 10.48 5.64
C GLU A 148 -20.05 10.75 4.81
N THR A 149 -19.92 11.30 3.58
CA THR A 149 -21.08 11.71 2.78
C THR A 149 -21.16 10.98 1.43
N ALA A 150 -22.38 10.96 0.85
CA ALA A 150 -22.59 10.43 -0.50
C ALA A 150 -21.82 11.22 -1.58
N LYS A 151 -21.55 12.50 -1.34
CA LYS A 151 -20.75 13.34 -2.23
C LYS A 151 -19.30 12.90 -2.21
N ASP A 152 -18.72 12.66 -1.03
CA ASP A 152 -17.34 12.20 -0.87
C ASP A 152 -17.16 10.84 -1.56
N TRP A 153 -18.13 9.92 -1.43
CA TRP A 153 -18.13 8.66 -2.17
C TRP A 153 -18.13 8.85 -3.69
N THR A 154 -18.88 9.85 -4.19
CA THR A 154 -18.89 10.15 -5.63
C THR A 154 -17.53 10.65 -6.09
N GLU A 155 -16.91 11.58 -5.35
CA GLU A 155 -15.58 12.11 -5.65
C GLU A 155 -14.53 11.00 -5.58
N PHE A 156 -14.62 10.13 -4.59
CA PHE A 156 -13.75 8.97 -4.44
C PHE A 156 -13.83 8.04 -5.65
N TYR A 157 -15.04 7.63 -6.07
CA TYR A 157 -15.19 6.73 -7.23
C TYR A 157 -14.77 7.38 -8.55
N LEU A 158 -14.95 8.69 -8.73
CA LEU A 158 -14.40 9.41 -9.88
C LEU A 158 -12.87 9.34 -9.92
N LYS A 159 -12.21 9.51 -8.78
CA LYS A 159 -10.75 9.34 -8.65
C LYS A 159 -10.33 7.91 -8.97
N MET A 160 -11.06 6.91 -8.47
CA MET A 160 -10.78 5.50 -8.74
C MET A 160 -10.93 5.17 -10.23
N THR A 161 -11.98 5.67 -10.91
CA THR A 161 -12.17 5.48 -12.35
C THR A 161 -11.01 6.09 -13.17
N TYR A 162 -10.52 7.27 -12.78
CA TYR A 162 -9.36 7.87 -13.42
C TYR A 162 -8.12 6.95 -13.33
N TRP A 163 -7.85 6.43 -12.12
CA TRP A 163 -6.70 5.53 -11.93
C TRP A 163 -6.86 4.19 -12.64
N GLU A 164 -8.07 3.65 -12.71
CA GLU A 164 -8.36 2.45 -13.51
C GLU A 164 -7.95 2.65 -14.97
N MET A 165 -8.36 3.77 -15.57
CA MET A 165 -8.02 4.11 -16.96
C MET A 165 -6.51 4.27 -17.18
N GLU A 166 -5.82 4.97 -16.27
CA GLU A 166 -4.37 5.15 -16.34
C GLU A 166 -3.62 3.81 -16.22
N LEU A 167 -4.03 2.95 -15.28
CA LEU A 167 -3.38 1.67 -15.03
C LEU A 167 -3.63 0.65 -16.14
N GLN A 168 -4.78 0.71 -16.83
CA GLN A 168 -5.08 -0.14 -17.99
C GLN A 168 -4.15 0.12 -19.18
N THR A 169 -3.48 1.28 -19.23
CA THR A 169 -2.49 1.58 -20.28
C THR A 169 -1.15 0.89 -20.08
N LEU A 170 -0.90 0.31 -18.90
CA LEU A 170 0.35 -0.38 -18.58
C LEU A 170 0.35 -1.80 -19.17
N GLU A 171 1.48 -2.22 -19.74
CA GLU A 171 1.64 -3.58 -20.30
C GLU A 171 1.60 -4.69 -19.22
N ASP A 172 1.89 -4.34 -17.96
CA ASP A 172 1.99 -5.28 -16.85
C ASP A 172 0.76 -5.17 -15.94
N ASN A 173 -0.03 -6.22 -15.84
CA ASN A 173 -1.33 -6.25 -15.16
C ASN A 173 -1.26 -6.25 -13.62
N TRP A 174 -0.06 -6.38 -13.01
CA TRP A 174 0.06 -6.48 -11.56
C TRP A 174 -0.44 -5.22 -10.79
N MET A 175 -0.34 -4.02 -11.41
CA MET A 175 -0.89 -2.80 -10.83
C MET A 175 -2.41 -2.81 -10.80
N LEU A 176 -3.03 -3.39 -11.83
CA LEU A 176 -4.48 -3.58 -11.85
C LEU A 176 -4.96 -4.53 -10.76
N GLU A 177 -4.22 -5.60 -10.48
CA GLU A 177 -4.55 -6.52 -9.37
C GLU A 177 -4.57 -5.77 -8.01
N ILE A 178 -3.57 -4.90 -7.79
CA ILE A 178 -3.51 -4.08 -6.57
C ILE A 178 -4.68 -3.09 -6.51
N PHE A 179 -4.99 -2.45 -7.62
CA PHE A 179 -6.11 -1.54 -7.75
C PHE A 179 -7.45 -2.25 -7.50
N GLU A 180 -7.64 -3.44 -8.06
CA GLU A 180 -8.85 -4.25 -7.85
C GLU A 180 -9.06 -4.61 -6.38
N GLU A 181 -8.00 -4.93 -5.64
CA GLU A 181 -8.12 -5.20 -4.20
C GLU A 181 -8.53 -3.94 -3.42
N GLN A 182 -7.96 -2.77 -3.77
CA GLN A 182 -8.38 -1.50 -3.18
C GLN A 182 -9.85 -1.18 -3.50
N MET A 183 -10.29 -1.45 -4.72
CA MET A 183 -11.69 -1.31 -5.12
C MET A 183 -12.62 -2.27 -4.38
N LYS A 184 -12.21 -3.51 -4.09
CA LYS A 184 -12.99 -4.45 -3.28
C LYS A 184 -13.21 -3.93 -1.86
N GLU A 185 -12.16 -3.38 -1.24
CA GLU A 185 -12.25 -2.76 0.07
C GLU A 185 -13.20 -1.55 0.05
N ALA A 186 -13.04 -0.65 -0.94
CA ALA A 186 -13.92 0.50 -1.12
C ALA A 186 -15.39 0.09 -1.31
N ASN A 187 -15.66 -0.89 -2.15
CA ASN A 187 -17.01 -1.42 -2.39
C ASN A 187 -17.63 -2.01 -1.12
N HIS A 188 -16.83 -2.68 -0.29
CA HIS A 188 -17.29 -3.21 0.98
C HIS A 188 -17.69 -2.09 1.96
N LEU A 189 -16.86 -1.04 2.09
CA LEU A 189 -17.15 0.11 2.95
C LEU A 189 -18.35 0.93 2.41
N PHE A 190 -18.42 1.14 1.11
CA PHE A 190 -19.56 1.79 0.47
C PHE A 190 -20.87 1.03 0.72
N SER A 191 -20.86 -0.29 0.63
CA SER A 191 -22.04 -1.11 0.93
C SER A 191 -22.52 -0.93 2.37
N LYS A 192 -21.61 -0.83 3.32
CA LYS A 192 -21.95 -0.51 4.72
C LYS A 192 -22.53 0.90 4.87
N PHE A 193 -21.90 1.88 4.21
CA PHE A 193 -22.37 3.25 4.21
C PHE A 193 -23.81 3.36 3.65
N ILE A 194 -24.09 2.72 2.53
CA ILE A 194 -25.45 2.65 1.96
C ILE A 194 -26.42 2.00 2.94
N ALA A 195 -26.08 0.85 3.52
CA ALA A 195 -26.94 0.14 4.46
C ALA A 195 -27.31 0.99 5.70
N GLN A 196 -26.39 1.80 6.18
CA GLN A 196 -26.60 2.68 7.33
C GLN A 196 -27.48 3.90 7.02
N ASN A 197 -27.36 4.46 5.81
CA ASN A 197 -27.98 5.74 5.47
C ASN A 197 -29.26 5.59 4.64
N TYR A 198 -29.43 4.50 3.89
CA TYR A 198 -30.51 4.32 2.92
C TYR A 198 -31.90 4.55 3.50
N LYS A 199 -32.19 4.03 4.71
CA LYS A 199 -33.49 4.18 5.37
C LYS A 199 -33.81 5.64 5.66
N ASN A 200 -32.83 6.40 6.16
CA ASN A 200 -32.99 7.83 6.46
C ASN A 200 -33.21 8.63 5.19
N TRP A 201 -32.47 8.34 4.13
CA TRP A 201 -32.65 8.99 2.81
C TRP A 201 -34.03 8.77 2.23
N MET A 202 -34.55 7.55 2.35
CA MET A 202 -35.90 7.23 1.89
C MET A 202 -37.01 7.89 2.71
N MET A 203 -36.79 8.12 4.00
CA MET A 203 -37.79 8.73 4.87
C MET A 203 -37.80 10.25 4.84
N ASN A 204 -36.62 10.88 4.68
CA ASN A 204 -36.43 12.32 4.87
C ASN A 204 -36.23 13.09 3.56
N ASP A 205 -36.13 12.39 2.41
CA ASP A 205 -35.82 12.96 1.09
C ASP A 205 -34.52 13.81 1.05
N GLU A 206 -33.59 13.53 1.97
CA GLU A 206 -32.32 14.26 2.14
C GLU A 206 -31.12 13.55 1.48
N GLY A 207 -31.36 12.45 0.81
CA GLY A 207 -30.29 11.61 0.21
C GLY A 207 -29.84 12.07 -1.18
N PRO A 208 -28.81 11.39 -1.71
CA PRO A 208 -28.45 11.60 -3.11
C PRO A 208 -29.57 11.16 -4.04
N THR A 209 -29.63 11.75 -5.23
CA THR A 209 -30.62 11.36 -6.25
C THR A 209 -30.52 9.86 -6.54
N MET A 210 -31.55 9.12 -6.17
CA MET A 210 -31.65 7.68 -6.38
C MET A 210 -32.07 7.32 -7.80
N SER A 211 -31.81 6.11 -8.25
CA SER A 211 -32.14 5.65 -9.60
C SER A 211 -33.63 5.84 -9.96
N HIS A 212 -34.54 5.64 -8.99
CA HIS A 212 -35.98 5.87 -9.17
C HIS A 212 -36.38 7.36 -9.26
N GLN A 213 -35.53 8.27 -8.74
CA GLN A 213 -35.73 9.73 -8.80
C GLN A 213 -35.05 10.35 -10.02
N LEU A 214 -34.07 9.65 -10.62
CA LEU A 214 -33.22 10.17 -11.67
C LEU A 214 -34.02 10.76 -12.86
N PHE A 215 -35.08 10.10 -13.29
CA PHE A 215 -35.89 10.55 -14.40
C PHE A 215 -36.60 11.86 -14.04
N LYS A 216 -37.23 11.91 -12.86
CA LYS A 216 -37.99 13.06 -12.41
C LYS A 216 -37.14 14.28 -12.13
N GLU A 217 -35.97 14.09 -11.49
CA GLU A 217 -35.16 15.19 -10.98
C GLU A 217 -34.09 15.66 -11.98
N ARG A 218 -33.60 14.77 -12.84
CA ARG A 218 -32.45 15.05 -13.71
C ARG A 218 -32.76 15.01 -15.20
N LEU A 219 -33.63 14.14 -15.64
CA LEU A 219 -33.93 13.95 -17.06
C LEU A 219 -35.16 14.73 -17.47
N PHE A 220 -36.28 14.61 -16.74
CA PHE A 220 -37.52 15.27 -17.10
C PHE A 220 -37.44 16.80 -17.20
N PRO A 221 -36.77 17.53 -16.29
CA PRO A 221 -36.60 18.98 -16.41
C PRO A 221 -35.80 19.45 -17.62
N LYS A 222 -35.06 18.55 -18.30
CA LYS A 222 -34.26 18.88 -19.50
C LYS A 222 -34.97 18.56 -20.81
N ILE A 223 -36.13 17.92 -20.75
CA ILE A 223 -36.91 17.49 -21.92
C ILE A 223 -38.06 18.46 -22.20
N LEU A 224 -38.46 19.27 -21.21
CA LEU A 224 -39.41 20.35 -21.32
C LEU A 224 -38.72 21.67 -21.65
#